data_3a3c4d2aec5c515be384ab03df47d813
#
_entry.id   3a3c4d2aec5c515be384ab03df47d813
#
_cell.length_a   1.000
_cell.length_b   1.000
_cell.length_c   1.000
_cell.angle_alpha   90.00
_cell.angle_beta   90.00
_cell.angle_gamma   90.00
#
_symmetry.space_group_name_H-M   'P 1'
#
loop_
_entity.id
_entity.type
_entity.pdbx_description
1 polymer ?
#
loop_
_entity_poly.entity_id
_entity_poly.type
_entity_poly.pdbx_seq_one_letter_code
_entity_poly.pdbx_strand_id
1 'polypeptide(L)'
;MNKKTGNKVIEQIKKEAIREVAKNEAVIEQAKDEAIDVDLKQQLSEHFKLSEFTQSGTARRHKVKNVPGPREVERLRFLCVKSLEPMRRRFGAIRITSGFRCKKLNALVGGSPTSQHVLGEAADIHTGGRELSEKMFGFAKQNIPFDQLILEHNPAHGIYWLHISLRSDRPGNRHEAFFVKVKKS
;
A
#
# COMPACT_ATOMS: atom_id res chain seq x y z
N MET A 1 -51.03 24.95 16.48
CA MET A 1 -49.96 23.96 16.67
C MET A 1 -48.60 24.65 16.55
N ASN A 2 -47.78 24.49 17.57
CA ASN A 2 -46.64 25.37 17.84
C ASN A 2 -45.41 24.97 17.00
N LYS A 3 -44.95 25.80 16.04
CA LYS A 3 -43.77 25.56 15.16
C LYS A 3 -42.49 25.20 15.94
N LYS A 4 -42.36 25.61 17.22
CA LYS A 4 -41.25 25.28 18.09
C LYS A 4 -41.19 23.81 18.51
N THR A 5 -42.34 23.13 18.61
CA THR A 5 -42.38 21.71 18.99
C THR A 5 -41.97 20.78 17.84
N GLY A 6 -42.39 21.15 16.61
CA GLY A 6 -42.00 20.40 15.40
C GLY A 6 -40.50 20.42 15.13
N ASN A 7 -39.83 21.56 15.31
CA ASN A 7 -38.38 21.66 15.12
C ASN A 7 -37.56 20.85 16.13
N LYS A 8 -38.01 20.77 17.39
CA LYS A 8 -37.33 19.92 18.42
C LYS A 8 -37.44 18.45 18.08
N VAL A 9 -38.59 17.98 17.61
CA VAL A 9 -38.79 16.59 17.22
C VAL A 9 -37.91 16.20 16.02
N ILE A 10 -37.84 17.07 14.99
CA ILE A 10 -36.97 16.85 13.83
C ILE A 10 -35.48 16.80 14.22
N GLU A 11 -35.05 17.67 15.12
CA GLU A 11 -33.67 17.71 15.60
C GLU A 11 -33.33 16.46 16.43
N GLN A 12 -34.27 15.94 17.21
CA GLN A 12 -34.11 14.70 17.96
C GLN A 12 -33.98 13.49 17.03
N ILE A 13 -34.84 13.39 16.03
CA ILE A 13 -34.78 12.31 15.02
C ILE A 13 -33.44 12.34 14.25
N LYS A 14 -32.96 13.53 13.89
CA LYS A 14 -31.64 13.67 13.23
C LYS A 14 -30.49 13.20 14.13
N LYS A 15 -30.53 13.54 15.42
CA LYS A 15 -29.49 13.09 16.39
C LYS A 15 -29.49 11.57 16.58
N GLU A 16 -30.69 10.97 16.63
CA GLU A 16 -30.82 9.51 16.74
C GLU A 16 -30.34 8.80 15.48
N ALA A 17 -30.71 9.28 14.31
CA ALA A 17 -30.22 8.73 13.03
C ALA A 17 -28.71 8.81 12.90
N ILE A 18 -28.07 9.93 13.30
CA ILE A 18 -26.60 10.07 13.29
C ILE A 18 -25.95 9.09 14.26
N ARG A 19 -26.53 8.88 15.44
CA ARG A 19 -26.01 7.90 16.43
C ARG A 19 -26.12 6.46 15.93
N GLU A 20 -27.22 6.12 15.25
CA GLU A 20 -27.44 4.78 14.67
C GLU A 20 -26.43 4.50 13.54
N VAL A 21 -26.19 5.48 12.66
CA VAL A 21 -25.17 5.37 11.61
C VAL A 21 -23.78 5.20 12.20
N ALA A 22 -23.41 6.00 13.19
CA ALA A 22 -22.11 5.88 13.86
C ALA A 22 -21.93 4.54 14.57
N LYS A 23 -23.01 3.99 15.18
CA LYS A 23 -23.01 2.67 15.82
C LYS A 23 -22.84 1.55 14.78
N ASN A 24 -23.51 1.66 13.64
CA ASN A 24 -23.39 0.69 12.55
C ASN A 24 -21.99 0.73 11.91
N GLU A 25 -21.39 1.92 11.72
CA GLU A 25 -20.02 2.07 11.26
C GLU A 25 -19.00 1.45 12.23
N ALA A 26 -19.20 1.64 13.53
CA ALA A 26 -18.34 1.03 14.56
C ALA A 26 -18.47 -0.51 14.58
N VAL A 27 -19.67 -1.06 14.40
CA VAL A 27 -19.92 -2.52 14.30
C VAL A 27 -19.29 -3.09 13.03
N ILE A 28 -19.39 -2.37 11.91
CA ILE A 28 -18.75 -2.76 10.64
C ILE A 28 -17.22 -2.73 10.76
N GLU A 29 -16.67 -1.75 11.44
CA GLU A 29 -15.23 -1.62 11.67
C GLU A 29 -14.73 -2.73 12.61
N GLN A 30 -15.45 -3.04 13.69
CA GLN A 30 -15.16 -4.17 14.58
C GLN A 30 -15.29 -5.52 13.84
N ALA A 31 -16.32 -5.73 13.05
CA ALA A 31 -16.49 -6.95 12.26
C ALA A 31 -15.37 -7.12 11.22
N LYS A 32 -14.81 -6.04 10.69
CA LYS A 32 -13.63 -6.07 9.83
C LYS A 32 -12.35 -6.44 10.58
N ASP A 33 -12.22 -6.01 11.83
CA ASP A 33 -11.07 -6.37 12.68
C ASP A 33 -11.12 -7.82 13.19
N GLU A 34 -12.32 -8.39 13.36
CA GLU A 34 -12.51 -9.76 13.88
C GLU A 34 -12.52 -10.84 12.78
N ALA A 35 -12.75 -10.45 11.51
CA ALA A 35 -13.14 -11.42 10.47
C ALA A 35 -12.02 -11.90 9.55
N ILE A 36 -10.76 -11.45 9.68
CA ILE A 36 -9.72 -11.85 8.72
C ILE A 36 -8.43 -12.22 9.45
N ASP A 37 -8.32 -13.50 9.80
CA ASP A 37 -7.02 -14.13 10.06
C ASP A 37 -6.31 -14.34 8.71
N VAL A 38 -5.67 -13.27 8.23
CA VAL A 38 -4.88 -13.33 7.01
C VAL A 38 -3.61 -14.09 7.31
N ASP A 39 -3.44 -15.26 6.72
CA ASP A 39 -2.18 -15.98 6.79
C ASP A 39 -1.06 -15.20 6.12
N LEU A 40 -0.27 -14.50 6.92
CA LEU A 40 0.87 -13.72 6.43
C LEU A 40 1.98 -14.58 5.79
N LYS A 41 1.95 -15.91 5.98
CA LYS A 41 2.91 -16.83 5.36
C LYS A 41 2.46 -17.32 3.98
N GLN A 42 1.23 -16.99 3.57
CA GLN A 42 0.71 -17.40 2.26
C GLN A 42 1.60 -16.92 1.12
N GLN A 43 1.69 -17.73 0.07
CA GLN A 43 2.36 -17.36 -1.18
C GLN A 43 1.50 -16.38 -1.99
N LEU A 44 2.12 -15.30 -2.45
CA LEU A 44 1.54 -14.38 -3.43
C LEU A 44 1.85 -14.81 -4.86
N SER A 45 3.05 -15.37 -5.06
CA SER A 45 3.53 -15.90 -6.34
C SER A 45 4.60 -16.95 -6.10
N GLU A 46 5.25 -17.45 -7.14
CA GLU A 46 6.27 -18.50 -7.06
C GLU A 46 7.36 -18.19 -6.02
N HIS A 47 7.82 -16.92 -5.93
CA HIS A 47 8.95 -16.55 -5.09
C HIS A 47 8.63 -15.53 -4.00
N PHE A 48 7.41 -15.01 -3.94
CA PHE A 48 7.05 -13.95 -3.00
C PHE A 48 5.98 -14.39 -2.01
N LYS A 49 6.21 -14.10 -0.72
CA LYS A 49 5.26 -14.34 0.38
C LYS A 49 4.67 -13.03 0.88
N LEU A 50 3.44 -13.09 1.37
CA LEU A 50 2.76 -11.91 1.93
C LEU A 50 3.54 -11.27 3.09
N SER A 51 4.22 -12.06 3.90
CA SER A 51 5.06 -11.56 5.00
C SER A 51 6.13 -10.57 4.57
N GLU A 52 6.69 -10.70 3.35
CA GLU A 52 7.68 -9.77 2.83
C GLU A 52 7.12 -8.38 2.60
N PHE A 53 5.83 -8.28 2.26
CA PHE A 53 5.13 -7.03 1.98
C PHE A 53 4.52 -6.35 3.20
N THR A 54 4.46 -7.04 4.33
CA THR A 54 3.82 -6.53 5.55
C THR A 54 4.83 -6.15 6.64
N GLN A 55 6.10 -6.53 6.49
CA GLN A 55 7.15 -6.22 7.45
C GLN A 55 7.46 -4.72 7.47
N SER A 56 7.54 -4.15 8.68
CA SER A 56 7.94 -2.77 8.89
C SER A 56 8.56 -2.58 10.27
N GLY A 57 9.78 -2.04 10.30
CA GLY A 57 10.44 -1.64 11.55
C GLY A 57 9.66 -0.54 12.27
N THR A 58 9.06 0.40 11.54
CA THR A 58 8.21 1.46 12.10
C THR A 58 6.94 0.89 12.71
N ALA A 59 6.26 -0.04 12.04
CA ALA A 59 5.07 -0.71 12.57
C ALA A 59 5.40 -1.43 13.89
N ARG A 60 6.53 -2.14 13.97
CA ARG A 60 6.97 -2.82 15.21
C ARG A 60 7.25 -1.84 16.32
N ARG A 61 8.01 -0.76 16.08
CA ARG A 61 8.32 0.27 17.09
C ARG A 61 7.06 0.92 17.64
N HIS A 62 6.07 1.19 16.79
CA HIS A 62 4.84 1.88 17.18
C HIS A 62 3.68 0.92 17.48
N LYS A 63 3.94 -0.39 17.56
CA LYS A 63 2.92 -1.43 17.84
C LYS A 63 1.69 -1.31 16.91
N VAL A 64 1.93 -1.03 15.63
CA VAL A 64 0.88 -0.92 14.61
C VAL A 64 0.68 -2.28 13.94
N LYS A 65 -0.55 -2.78 13.96
CA LYS A 65 -0.96 -3.92 13.14
C LYS A 65 -0.95 -3.52 11.66
N ASN A 66 -0.04 -4.11 10.87
CA ASN A 66 0.10 -3.84 9.43
C ASN A 66 -0.35 -5.08 8.66
N VAL A 67 -1.64 -5.35 8.66
CA VAL A 67 -2.27 -6.51 8.04
C VAL A 67 -3.18 -6.03 6.90
N PRO A 68 -2.99 -6.51 5.65
CA PRO A 68 -3.86 -6.16 4.52
C PRO A 68 -5.17 -6.93 4.58
N GLY A 69 -6.23 -6.38 4.02
CA GLY A 69 -7.46 -7.10 3.75
C GLY A 69 -7.34 -7.99 2.50
N PRO A 70 -8.35 -8.83 2.20
CA PRO A 70 -8.33 -9.73 1.06
C PRO A 70 -8.11 -9.01 -0.28
N ARG A 71 -8.68 -7.83 -0.45
CA ARG A 71 -8.55 -7.04 -1.67
C ARG A 71 -7.11 -6.55 -1.89
N GLU A 72 -6.45 -6.08 -0.84
CA GLU A 72 -5.05 -5.68 -0.89
C GLU A 72 -4.14 -6.87 -1.15
N VAL A 73 -4.45 -8.04 -0.60
CA VAL A 73 -3.72 -9.29 -0.86
C VAL A 73 -3.79 -9.67 -2.34
N GLU A 74 -4.97 -9.63 -2.95
CA GLU A 74 -5.12 -9.95 -4.38
C GLU A 74 -4.39 -8.94 -5.28
N ARG A 75 -4.38 -7.66 -4.92
CA ARG A 75 -3.61 -6.64 -5.64
C ARG A 75 -2.10 -6.85 -5.52
N LEU A 76 -1.61 -7.19 -4.32
CA LEU A 76 -0.22 -7.58 -4.12
C LEU A 76 0.14 -8.82 -4.95
N ARG A 77 -0.74 -9.83 -4.99
CA ARG A 77 -0.56 -11.01 -5.82
C ARG A 77 -0.43 -10.65 -7.30
N PHE A 78 -1.29 -9.78 -7.78
CA PHE A 78 -1.25 -9.29 -9.16
C PHE A 78 0.08 -8.56 -9.47
N LEU A 79 0.51 -7.66 -8.57
CA LEU A 79 1.80 -6.96 -8.67
C LEU A 79 2.98 -7.95 -8.70
N CYS A 80 2.97 -8.95 -7.83
CA CYS A 80 4.00 -9.99 -7.80
C CYS A 80 4.08 -10.72 -9.14
N VAL A 81 2.98 -11.27 -9.60
CA VAL A 81 2.93 -12.09 -10.82
C VAL A 81 3.30 -11.28 -12.07
N LYS A 82 2.77 -10.07 -12.20
CA LYS A 82 2.90 -9.27 -13.42
C LYS A 82 4.18 -8.45 -13.49
N SER A 83 4.68 -7.97 -12.34
CA SER A 83 5.81 -7.05 -12.33
C SER A 83 7.04 -7.60 -11.61
N LEU A 84 6.89 -8.17 -10.41
CA LEU A 84 8.05 -8.54 -9.60
C LEU A 84 8.67 -9.87 -10.03
N GLU A 85 7.89 -10.87 -10.41
CA GLU A 85 8.41 -12.15 -10.92
C GLU A 85 9.24 -11.99 -12.21
N PRO A 86 8.82 -11.23 -13.23
CA PRO A 86 9.69 -10.93 -14.38
C PRO A 86 10.99 -10.22 -13.99
N MET A 87 10.93 -9.28 -13.04
CA MET A 87 12.11 -8.61 -12.51
C MET A 87 13.05 -9.60 -11.83
N ARG A 88 12.51 -10.49 -11.00
CA ARG A 88 13.26 -11.52 -10.29
C ARG A 88 13.92 -12.52 -11.26
N ARG A 89 13.21 -12.96 -12.31
CA ARG A 89 13.79 -13.81 -13.35
C ARG A 89 14.98 -13.16 -14.05
N ARG A 90 14.95 -11.85 -14.23
CA ARG A 90 16.01 -11.10 -14.93
C ARG A 90 17.21 -10.78 -14.06
N PHE A 91 16.99 -10.46 -12.78
CA PHE A 91 18.02 -9.89 -11.89
C PHE A 91 18.35 -10.78 -10.68
N GLY A 92 17.71 -11.94 -10.55
CA GLY A 92 17.88 -12.80 -9.38
C GLY A 92 16.99 -12.36 -8.20
N ALA A 93 17.38 -12.76 -6.99
CA ALA A 93 16.60 -12.50 -5.80
C ALA A 93 16.37 -11.00 -5.54
N ILE A 94 15.11 -10.62 -5.36
CA ILE A 94 14.67 -9.26 -5.06
C ILE A 94 14.25 -9.17 -3.61
N ARG A 95 14.76 -8.17 -2.89
CA ARG A 95 14.37 -7.88 -1.51
C ARG A 95 13.34 -6.75 -1.48
N ILE A 96 12.16 -7.05 -0.95
CA ILE A 96 11.12 -6.05 -0.69
C ILE A 96 11.53 -5.25 0.56
N THR A 97 11.58 -3.93 0.44
CA THR A 97 11.89 -3.01 1.55
C THR A 97 10.64 -2.36 2.13
N SER A 98 9.59 -2.23 1.31
CA SER A 98 8.27 -1.77 1.74
C SER A 98 7.22 -2.31 0.76
N GLY A 99 6.15 -2.89 1.28
CA GLY A 99 4.98 -3.33 0.51
C GLY A 99 3.73 -2.64 1.01
N PHE A 100 2.75 -3.41 1.51
CA PHE A 100 1.52 -2.87 2.08
C PHE A 100 1.78 -1.99 3.31
N ARG A 101 1.04 -0.89 3.40
CA ARG A 101 1.00 0.00 4.57
C ARG A 101 -0.44 0.28 4.95
N CYS A 102 -0.87 -0.13 6.13
CA CYS A 102 -2.15 0.35 6.66
C CYS A 102 -2.11 1.89 6.81
N LYS A 103 -3.25 2.56 6.80
CA LYS A 103 -3.36 4.04 6.85
C LYS A 103 -2.53 4.65 7.98
N LYS A 104 -2.57 4.03 9.18
CA LYS A 104 -1.80 4.48 10.35
C LYS A 104 -0.30 4.40 10.13
N LEU A 105 0.19 3.29 9.59
CA LEU A 105 1.61 3.13 9.25
C LEU A 105 2.03 4.12 8.17
N ASN A 106 1.22 4.29 7.14
CA ASN A 106 1.49 5.23 6.04
C ASN A 106 1.65 6.67 6.56
N ALA A 107 0.79 7.11 7.47
CA ALA A 107 0.91 8.41 8.13
C ALA A 107 2.21 8.52 8.96
N LEU A 108 2.57 7.48 9.73
CA LEU A 108 3.78 7.46 10.56
C LEU A 108 5.08 7.55 9.74
N VAL A 109 5.09 7.07 8.50
CA VAL A 109 6.26 7.17 7.61
C VAL A 109 6.20 8.38 6.67
N GLY A 110 5.23 9.28 6.85
CA GLY A 110 5.06 10.48 6.03
C GLY A 110 4.62 10.20 4.59
N GLY A 111 3.92 9.09 4.37
CA GLY A 111 3.40 8.73 3.05
C GLY A 111 2.18 9.56 2.66
N SER A 112 1.99 9.78 1.34
CA SER A 112 0.79 10.44 0.81
C SER A 112 -0.49 9.71 1.24
N PRO A 113 -1.59 10.43 1.59
CA PRO A 113 -2.88 9.80 1.84
C PRO A 113 -3.41 8.94 0.68
N THR A 114 -2.99 9.25 -0.54
CA THR A 114 -3.35 8.52 -1.77
C THR A 114 -2.31 7.50 -2.20
N SER A 115 -1.40 7.12 -1.30
CA SER A 115 -0.32 6.18 -1.59
C SER A 115 -0.84 4.82 -2.05
N GLN A 116 -0.27 4.28 -3.14
CA GLN A 116 -0.60 2.96 -3.65
C GLN A 116 -0.16 1.82 -2.72
N HIS A 117 0.77 2.06 -1.81
CA HIS A 117 1.08 1.12 -0.73
C HIS A 117 -0.11 0.84 0.18
N VAL A 118 -0.97 1.85 0.44
CA VAL A 118 -2.19 1.68 1.24
C VAL A 118 -3.22 0.79 0.54
N LEU A 119 -3.17 0.76 -0.78
CA LEU A 119 -4.08 -0.03 -1.61
C LEU A 119 -3.56 -1.45 -1.92
N GLY A 120 -2.34 -1.80 -1.49
CA GLY A 120 -1.70 -3.06 -1.88
C GLY A 120 -1.25 -3.09 -3.36
N GLU A 121 -1.08 -1.95 -3.99
CA GLU A 121 -0.73 -1.81 -5.41
C GLU A 121 0.74 -1.46 -5.66
N ALA A 122 1.56 -1.38 -4.62
CA ALA A 122 2.94 -0.93 -4.74
C ALA A 122 3.92 -1.72 -3.87
N ALA A 123 5.16 -1.78 -4.34
CA ALA A 123 6.31 -2.26 -3.59
C ALA A 123 7.54 -1.39 -3.85
N ASP A 124 8.33 -1.19 -2.80
CA ASP A 124 9.67 -0.64 -2.87
C ASP A 124 10.66 -1.80 -2.81
N ILE A 125 11.56 -1.90 -3.78
CA ILE A 125 12.55 -2.96 -3.86
C ILE A 125 13.96 -2.40 -3.70
N HIS A 126 14.80 -3.13 -2.99
CA HIS A 126 16.22 -2.80 -2.86
C HIS A 126 16.94 -3.12 -4.16
N THR A 127 17.73 -2.17 -4.65
CA THR A 127 18.42 -2.29 -5.94
C THR A 127 19.95 -2.32 -5.82
N GLY A 128 20.49 -2.24 -4.60
CA GLY A 128 21.94 -2.15 -4.40
C GLY A 128 22.50 -0.79 -4.77
N GLY A 129 23.56 -0.76 -5.59
CA GLY A 129 24.21 0.48 -6.02
C GLY A 129 23.55 1.11 -7.25
N ARG A 130 24.06 2.29 -7.63
CA ARG A 130 23.53 3.10 -8.73
C ARG A 130 23.39 2.34 -10.05
N GLU A 131 24.44 1.66 -10.47
CA GLU A 131 24.49 0.99 -11.78
C GLU A 131 23.40 -0.08 -11.92
N LEU A 132 23.24 -0.95 -10.89
CA LEU A 132 22.20 -1.97 -10.90
C LEU A 132 20.80 -1.34 -10.86
N SER A 133 20.63 -0.26 -10.10
CA SER A 133 19.37 0.48 -10.02
C SER A 133 18.93 1.03 -11.37
N GLU A 134 19.85 1.64 -12.10
CA GLU A 134 19.60 2.18 -13.45
C GLU A 134 19.29 1.07 -14.45
N LYS A 135 19.98 -0.10 -14.37
CA LYS A 135 19.69 -1.29 -15.18
C LYS A 135 18.30 -1.85 -14.88
N MET A 136 17.94 -1.97 -13.60
CA MET A 136 16.63 -2.47 -13.17
C MET A 136 15.51 -1.53 -13.61
N PHE A 137 15.69 -0.22 -13.45
CA PHE A 137 14.75 0.79 -13.90
C PHE A 137 14.55 0.75 -15.42
N GLY A 138 15.64 0.72 -16.19
CA GLY A 138 15.58 0.67 -17.66
C GLY A 138 14.88 -0.59 -18.18
N PHE A 139 15.18 -1.74 -17.60
CA PHE A 139 14.50 -3.00 -17.92
C PHE A 139 13.01 -2.95 -17.57
N ALA A 140 12.67 -2.50 -16.37
CA ALA A 140 11.28 -2.41 -15.94
C ALA A 140 10.47 -1.48 -16.86
N LYS A 141 11.03 -0.31 -17.19
CA LYS A 141 10.37 0.65 -18.08
C LYS A 141 10.01 0.08 -19.45
N GLN A 142 10.81 -0.83 -19.97
CA GLN A 142 10.62 -1.39 -21.32
C GLN A 142 9.83 -2.70 -21.33
N ASN A 143 9.87 -3.49 -20.25
CA ASN A 143 9.43 -4.89 -20.30
C ASN A 143 8.37 -5.26 -19.25
N ILE A 144 8.09 -4.37 -18.28
CA ILE A 144 7.21 -4.68 -17.15
C ILE A 144 5.98 -3.77 -17.18
N PRO A 145 4.77 -4.29 -16.96
CA PRO A 145 3.61 -3.44 -16.74
C PRO A 145 3.74 -2.71 -15.39
N PHE A 146 3.46 -1.39 -15.38
CA PHE A 146 3.46 -0.56 -14.17
C PHE A 146 2.50 0.62 -14.32
N ASP A 147 2.05 1.14 -13.18
CA ASP A 147 1.37 2.43 -13.08
C ASP A 147 2.37 3.56 -12.84
N GLN A 148 3.19 3.40 -11.79
CA GLN A 148 4.36 4.25 -11.53
C GLN A 148 5.62 3.39 -11.36
N LEU A 149 6.70 3.89 -11.91
CA LEU A 149 8.04 3.33 -11.78
C LEU A 149 8.98 4.48 -11.39
N ILE A 150 9.44 4.48 -10.13
CA ILE A 150 10.23 5.58 -9.60
C ILE A 150 11.56 5.04 -9.12
N LEU A 151 12.66 5.51 -9.70
CA LEU A 151 13.98 5.27 -9.14
C LEU A 151 14.29 6.35 -8.12
N GLU A 152 14.34 5.96 -6.87
CA GLU A 152 14.55 6.85 -5.74
C GLU A 152 16.00 6.74 -5.24
N HIS A 153 16.58 7.87 -4.90
CA HIS A 153 17.92 7.98 -4.37
C HIS A 153 17.97 8.86 -3.14
N ASN A 154 18.51 8.32 -2.04
CA ASN A 154 18.88 9.10 -0.86
C ASN A 154 20.39 9.42 -0.92
N PRO A 155 20.78 10.62 -1.31
CA PRO A 155 22.21 10.97 -1.48
C PRO A 155 22.98 11.01 -0.16
N ALA A 156 22.32 11.25 0.97
CA ALA A 156 22.98 11.29 2.28
C ALA A 156 23.54 9.92 2.70
N HIS A 157 22.93 8.84 2.21
CA HIS A 157 23.31 7.47 2.54
C HIS A 157 23.76 6.65 1.33
N GLY A 158 23.76 7.22 0.12
CA GLY A 158 24.08 6.50 -1.11
C GLY A 158 23.10 5.35 -1.44
N ILE A 159 21.90 5.39 -0.88
CA ILE A 159 20.92 4.31 -1.00
C ILE A 159 20.00 4.55 -2.19
N TYR A 160 19.81 3.51 -2.99
CA TYR A 160 18.88 3.47 -4.11
C TYR A 160 17.80 2.42 -3.85
N TRP A 161 16.57 2.71 -4.27
CA TRP A 161 15.49 1.75 -4.32
C TRP A 161 14.57 2.06 -5.49
N LEU A 162 13.84 1.05 -5.94
CA LEU A 162 12.91 1.18 -7.03
C LEU A 162 11.49 1.01 -6.49
N HIS A 163 10.69 2.06 -6.59
CA HIS A 163 9.25 1.98 -6.39
C HIS A 163 8.60 1.48 -7.68
N ILE A 164 7.79 0.44 -7.57
CA ILE A 164 6.96 -0.08 -8.64
C ILE A 164 5.54 -0.26 -8.17
N SER A 165 4.58 0.25 -8.95
CA SER A 165 3.16 0.07 -8.68
C SER A 165 2.41 -0.39 -9.91
N LEU A 166 1.31 -1.13 -9.70
CA LEU A 166 0.46 -1.62 -10.76
C LEU A 166 -0.99 -1.71 -10.28
N ARG A 167 -1.93 -1.13 -11.03
CA ARG A 167 -3.36 -1.23 -10.75
C ARG A 167 -3.93 -2.48 -11.41
N SER A 168 -4.72 -3.24 -10.66
CA SER A 168 -5.29 -4.51 -11.12
C SER A 168 -6.79 -4.46 -11.41
N ASP A 169 -7.54 -3.67 -10.64
CA ASP A 169 -9.00 -3.71 -10.60
C ASP A 169 -9.67 -2.43 -11.15
N ARG A 170 -8.89 -1.58 -11.80
CA ARG A 170 -9.36 -0.37 -12.48
C ARG A 170 -8.50 -0.07 -13.71
N PRO A 171 -9.07 0.48 -14.78
CA PRO A 171 -8.34 0.83 -16.00
C PRO A 171 -7.38 2.01 -15.76
N GLY A 172 -6.42 2.16 -16.66
CA GLY A 172 -5.61 3.35 -16.76
C GLY A 172 -4.38 3.36 -15.85
N ASN A 173 -3.49 2.38 -16.03
CA ASN A 173 -2.11 2.55 -15.57
C ASN A 173 -1.48 3.74 -16.30
N ARG A 174 -0.84 4.65 -15.55
CA ARG A 174 -0.34 5.94 -16.05
C ARG A 174 0.95 5.81 -16.87
N HIS A 175 1.70 4.71 -16.66
CA HIS A 175 3.02 4.49 -17.23
C HIS A 175 4.02 5.63 -16.91
N GLU A 176 3.90 6.20 -15.71
CA GLU A 176 4.81 7.26 -15.24
C GLU A 176 6.13 6.67 -14.76
N ALA A 177 7.24 7.05 -15.43
CA ALA A 177 8.58 6.58 -15.05
C ALA A 177 9.53 7.76 -14.90
N PHE A 178 10.11 7.96 -13.69
CA PHE A 178 10.99 9.09 -13.39
C PHE A 178 11.97 8.81 -12.24
N PHE A 179 12.91 9.75 -12.03
CA PHE A 179 13.91 9.72 -10.94
C PHE A 179 13.57 10.73 -9.87
N VAL A 180 13.76 10.37 -8.60
CA VAL A 180 13.59 11.27 -7.47
C VAL A 180 14.79 11.23 -6.55
N LYS A 181 15.29 12.42 -6.17
CA LYS A 181 16.21 12.57 -5.03
C LYS A 181 15.41 12.82 -3.78
N VAL A 182 15.43 11.86 -2.86
CA VAL A 182 14.68 11.95 -1.60
C VAL A 182 15.57 12.57 -0.54
N LYS A 183 15.19 13.74 -0.05
CA LYS A 183 15.77 14.32 1.17
C LYS A 183 15.00 13.73 2.35
N LYS A 184 15.49 12.64 2.95
CA LYS A 184 15.05 12.27 4.30
C LYS A 184 16.04 12.88 5.29
N SER A 185 15.55 13.81 6.09
CA SER A 185 16.17 14.25 7.32
C SER A 185 16.32 13.10 8.29
#